data_62c75129170f26d2a7392f9001c8e73a
#
_entry.id   62c75129170f26d2a7392f9001c8e73a
#
_cell.length_a   1.000
_cell.length_b   1.000
_cell.length_c   1.000
_cell.angle_alpha   90.00
_cell.angle_beta   90.00
_cell.angle_gamma   90.00
#
_symmetry.space_group_name_H-M   'P 1'
#
loop_
_entity.id
_entity.type
_entity.pdbx_description
1 polymer ?
#
loop_
_entity_poly.entity_id
_entity_poly.type
_entity_poly.pdbx_seq_one_letter_code
_entity_poly.pdbx_strand_id
1 'polypeptide(L)'
;MSPTPKYTGPERRQRPRWRPQPLRVLIVLLLLSVFGYALAVMWLAGSETQLVVQAGSTLATGRPPFPYEQVDVPRGDGVPQFAWVMRAGDSDAGPWVLYLHGNASSVASQVNIAHYRVLRNAGLNVLAPEYRGFGGVPGSPTEAVLQADAQAAFDYLRDTRRVPPHSIVIYGWSLGAAVAVDLASRVPPAAMILEGAPASLVDLAGRRYPFFPLRLFMRSSFDSIRNISTIRAPILFLHSTDDEVIPISEGRRLHKEARGPTQFVELHGGHMGAIEQSAGILEQAIRAFLGTYGPRPRM
;
A
#
# COMPACT_ATOMS: atom_id res chain seq x y z
N MET A 1 45.55 -71.91 -62.03
CA MET A 1 45.19 -71.45 -60.69
C MET A 1 44.92 -69.93 -60.72
N SER A 2 43.63 -69.57 -60.78
CA SER A 2 43.24 -68.16 -60.79
C SER A 2 43.09 -67.64 -59.38
N PRO A 3 43.58 -66.46 -59.03
CA PRO A 3 43.43 -65.88 -57.64
C PRO A 3 42.00 -65.44 -57.41
N THR A 4 41.42 -65.84 -56.28
CA THR A 4 40.12 -65.40 -55.77
C THR A 4 40.11 -63.91 -55.43
N PRO A 5 39.12 -63.14 -55.81
CA PRO A 5 39.02 -61.72 -55.47
C PRO A 5 38.75 -61.55 -53.93
N LYS A 6 39.56 -60.72 -53.25
CA LYS A 6 39.35 -60.31 -51.89
C LYS A 6 38.12 -59.40 -51.82
N TYR A 7 37.10 -59.82 -51.06
CA TYR A 7 35.94 -59.00 -50.77
C TYR A 7 36.35 -57.87 -49.83
N THR A 8 36.33 -56.60 -50.21
CA THR A 8 36.46 -55.45 -49.42
C THR A 8 35.06 -55.02 -48.98
N GLY A 9 34.67 -55.34 -47.75
CA GLY A 9 33.39 -54.92 -47.21
C GLY A 9 33.20 -53.38 -47.22
N PRO A 10 31.96 -52.89 -47.15
CA PRO A 10 31.67 -51.49 -47.28
C PRO A 10 32.33 -50.67 -46.17
N GLU A 11 33.09 -49.64 -46.56
CA GLU A 11 33.67 -48.66 -45.63
C GLU A 11 32.59 -48.08 -44.71
N ARG A 12 32.74 -48.33 -43.39
CA ARG A 12 31.90 -47.67 -42.36
C ARG A 12 32.12 -46.15 -42.49
N ARG A 13 31.21 -45.43 -43.12
CA ARG A 13 31.15 -43.96 -43.10
C ARG A 13 31.12 -43.56 -41.62
N GLN A 14 32.23 -43.02 -41.10
CA GLN A 14 32.27 -42.40 -39.78
C GLN A 14 31.30 -41.21 -39.82
N ARG A 15 30.24 -41.28 -39.02
CA ARG A 15 29.33 -40.13 -38.84
C ARG A 15 30.17 -38.98 -38.22
N PRO A 16 30.09 -37.76 -38.79
CA PRO A 16 30.83 -36.63 -38.27
C PRO A 16 30.45 -36.44 -36.81
N ARG A 17 31.41 -36.52 -35.89
CA ARG A 17 31.23 -36.18 -34.50
C ARG A 17 30.98 -34.68 -34.39
N TRP A 18 29.75 -34.33 -34.19
CA TRP A 18 29.33 -32.93 -34.00
C TRP A 18 30.02 -32.40 -32.72
N ARG A 19 31.08 -31.60 -32.86
CA ARG A 19 31.69 -30.89 -31.73
C ARG A 19 31.07 -29.52 -31.69
N PRO A 20 30.26 -29.17 -30.64
CA PRO A 20 29.71 -27.85 -30.60
C PRO A 20 30.85 -26.83 -30.49
N GLN A 21 30.83 -25.83 -31.35
CA GLN A 21 31.83 -24.76 -31.30
C GLN A 21 31.58 -24.00 -30.01
N PRO A 22 32.57 -23.80 -29.08
CA PRO A 22 32.38 -23.22 -27.76
C PRO A 22 31.72 -21.85 -27.83
N LEU A 23 32.04 -21.06 -28.83
CA LEU A 23 31.42 -19.74 -29.06
C LEU A 23 29.91 -19.84 -29.34
N ARG A 24 29.45 -20.81 -30.13
CA ARG A 24 28.02 -21.02 -30.38
C ARG A 24 27.27 -21.47 -29.16
N VAL A 25 27.86 -22.32 -28.33
CA VAL A 25 27.29 -22.72 -27.06
C VAL A 25 27.15 -21.51 -26.12
N LEU A 26 28.18 -20.68 -26.05
CA LEU A 26 28.19 -19.48 -25.22
C LEU A 26 27.09 -18.48 -25.67
N ILE A 27 26.95 -18.26 -26.96
CA ILE A 27 25.89 -17.39 -27.54
C ILE A 27 24.51 -17.97 -27.21
N VAL A 28 24.30 -19.26 -27.39
CA VAL A 28 23.00 -19.89 -27.04
C VAL A 28 22.67 -19.74 -25.56
N LEU A 29 23.66 -19.98 -24.66
CA LEU A 29 23.47 -19.80 -23.22
C LEU A 29 23.16 -18.34 -22.88
N LEU A 30 23.83 -17.38 -23.50
CA LEU A 30 23.54 -15.96 -23.31
C LEU A 30 22.13 -15.60 -23.76
N LEU A 31 21.72 -16.06 -24.95
CA LEU A 31 20.35 -15.81 -25.47
C LEU A 31 19.29 -16.45 -24.58
N LEU A 32 19.50 -17.68 -24.08
CA LEU A 32 18.60 -18.33 -23.16
C LEU A 32 18.51 -17.57 -21.82
N SER A 33 19.62 -17.04 -21.31
CA SER A 33 19.66 -16.23 -20.10
C SER A 33 18.90 -14.91 -20.26
N VAL A 34 19.11 -14.22 -21.39
CA VAL A 34 18.38 -12.97 -21.73
C VAL A 34 16.89 -13.25 -21.88
N PHE A 35 16.53 -14.32 -22.55
CA PHE A 35 15.14 -14.73 -22.74
C PHE A 35 14.48 -15.09 -21.40
N GLY A 36 15.15 -15.89 -20.56
CA GLY A 36 14.68 -16.24 -19.21
C GLY A 36 14.49 -15.01 -18.33
N TYR A 37 15.43 -14.06 -18.39
CA TYR A 37 15.32 -12.78 -17.67
C TYR A 37 14.12 -11.96 -18.16
N ALA A 38 13.92 -11.86 -19.49
CA ALA A 38 12.77 -11.15 -20.06
C ALA A 38 11.44 -11.78 -19.64
N LEU A 39 11.35 -13.13 -19.62
CA LEU A 39 10.17 -13.83 -19.10
C LEU A 39 9.93 -13.55 -17.61
N ALA A 40 10.98 -13.54 -16.79
CA ALA A 40 10.86 -13.22 -15.37
C ALA A 40 10.37 -11.78 -15.13
N VAL A 41 10.86 -10.82 -15.91
CA VAL A 41 10.41 -9.42 -15.86
C VAL A 41 8.92 -9.32 -16.30
N MET A 42 8.52 -9.98 -17.37
CA MET A 42 7.12 -9.99 -17.83
C MET A 42 6.19 -10.63 -16.80
N TRP A 43 6.62 -11.73 -16.19
CA TRP A 43 5.86 -12.38 -15.13
C TRP A 43 5.71 -11.47 -13.91
N LEU A 44 6.80 -10.83 -13.47
CA LEU A 44 6.80 -9.88 -12.35
C LEU A 44 5.86 -8.70 -12.62
N ALA A 45 5.92 -8.12 -13.82
CA ALA A 45 5.04 -7.03 -14.24
C ALA A 45 3.56 -7.45 -14.31
N GLY A 46 3.27 -8.67 -14.75
CA GLY A 46 1.90 -9.22 -14.77
C GLY A 46 1.37 -9.58 -13.39
N SER A 47 2.25 -9.86 -12.44
CA SER A 47 1.91 -10.25 -11.06
C SER A 47 1.96 -9.07 -10.07
N GLU A 48 2.17 -7.83 -10.53
CA GLU A 48 2.34 -6.64 -9.70
C GLU A 48 1.27 -6.51 -8.64
N THR A 49 -0.01 -6.61 -9.03
CA THR A 49 -1.15 -6.47 -8.12
C THR A 49 -1.13 -7.53 -7.01
N GLN A 50 -0.65 -8.73 -7.29
CA GLN A 50 -0.57 -9.82 -6.31
C GLN A 50 0.66 -9.72 -5.40
N LEU A 51 1.75 -9.15 -5.92
CA LEU A 51 3.03 -9.04 -5.20
C LEU A 51 3.12 -7.77 -4.36
N VAL A 52 2.59 -6.66 -4.89
CA VAL A 52 2.65 -5.34 -4.26
C VAL A 52 1.40 -5.06 -3.43
N VAL A 53 0.21 -5.38 -3.98
CA VAL A 53 -1.07 -5.19 -3.30
C VAL A 53 -1.68 -6.54 -3.00
N GLN A 54 -1.40 -7.07 -1.82
CA GLN A 54 -1.83 -8.41 -1.38
C GLN A 54 -3.28 -8.39 -0.88
N ALA A 55 -4.20 -8.05 -1.75
CA ALA A 55 -5.61 -7.84 -1.42
C ALA A 55 -6.34 -9.13 -1.03
N GLY A 56 -6.22 -10.21 -1.64
CA GLY A 56 -7.05 -11.41 -1.43
C GLY A 56 -6.69 -12.27 -0.22
N SER A 57 -5.65 -11.94 0.56
CA SER A 57 -5.09 -12.85 1.56
C SER A 57 -5.82 -12.86 2.91
N THR A 58 -6.74 -11.93 3.18
CA THR A 58 -7.35 -11.80 4.52
C THR A 58 -8.85 -11.53 4.44
N LEU A 59 -9.64 -12.60 4.49
CA LEU A 59 -11.02 -12.51 4.96
C LEU A 59 -10.96 -12.41 6.49
N ALA A 60 -10.69 -11.21 7.02
CA ALA A 60 -10.74 -10.99 8.44
C ALA A 60 -12.22 -10.93 8.88
N THR A 61 -12.53 -11.61 9.98
CA THR A 61 -13.88 -11.69 10.56
C THR A 61 -13.97 -10.98 11.91
N GLY A 62 -12.98 -10.11 12.21
CA GLY A 62 -12.95 -9.35 13.44
C GLY A 62 -14.16 -8.42 13.55
N ARG A 63 -14.60 -8.19 14.79
CA ARG A 63 -15.64 -7.20 15.10
C ARG A 63 -15.12 -6.25 16.16
N PRO A 64 -15.33 -4.94 16.01
CA PRO A 64 -15.00 -4.00 17.06
C PRO A 64 -15.75 -4.31 18.37
N PRO A 65 -15.14 -4.20 19.53
CA PRO A 65 -15.80 -4.37 20.82
C PRO A 65 -16.65 -3.13 21.22
N PHE A 66 -16.99 -2.30 20.27
CA PHE A 66 -17.79 -1.08 20.39
C PHE A 66 -18.77 -0.95 19.23
N PRO A 67 -19.83 -0.14 19.35
CA PRO A 67 -20.83 0.03 18.29
C PRO A 67 -20.20 0.49 16.98
N TYR A 68 -20.62 -0.13 15.88
CA TYR A 68 -20.29 0.29 14.52
C TYR A 68 -21.48 0.05 13.61
N GLU A 69 -21.51 0.80 12.52
CA GLU A 69 -22.51 0.74 11.46
C GLU A 69 -21.77 0.45 10.14
N GLN A 70 -22.25 -0.52 9.37
CA GLN A 70 -21.78 -0.69 8.00
C GLN A 70 -22.67 0.14 7.07
N VAL A 71 -22.04 0.96 6.25
CA VAL A 71 -22.72 1.85 5.31
C VAL A 71 -22.22 1.60 3.89
N ASP A 72 -23.12 1.81 2.93
CA ASP A 72 -22.73 1.80 1.51
C ASP A 72 -22.14 3.17 1.15
N VAL A 73 -21.00 3.16 0.47
CA VAL A 73 -20.34 4.34 -0.06
C VAL A 73 -20.65 4.42 -1.56
N PRO A 74 -21.44 5.42 -2.00
CA PRO A 74 -21.76 5.57 -3.41
C PRO A 74 -20.52 5.85 -4.25
N ARG A 75 -20.42 5.15 -5.38
CA ARG A 75 -19.37 5.35 -6.37
C ARG A 75 -19.97 5.71 -7.71
N GLY A 76 -19.29 6.59 -8.45
CA GLY A 76 -19.75 7.01 -9.78
C GLY A 76 -19.74 5.89 -10.83
N ASP A 77 -19.02 4.80 -10.58
CA ASP A 77 -18.90 3.63 -11.48
C ASP A 77 -19.91 2.51 -11.17
N GLY A 78 -20.76 2.69 -10.13
CA GLY A 78 -21.76 1.69 -9.73
C GLY A 78 -21.20 0.43 -9.05
N VAL A 79 -19.90 0.35 -8.79
CA VAL A 79 -19.30 -0.79 -8.07
C VAL A 79 -19.56 -0.61 -6.57
N PRO A 80 -20.11 -1.62 -5.88
CA PRO A 80 -20.35 -1.55 -4.44
C PRO A 80 -19.06 -1.31 -3.66
N GLN A 81 -19.09 -0.37 -2.74
CA GLN A 81 -18.09 -0.17 -1.71
C GLN A 81 -18.81 0.03 -0.39
N PHE A 82 -18.32 -0.57 0.68
CA PHE A 82 -18.83 -0.32 2.01
C PHE A 82 -17.78 0.33 2.90
N ALA A 83 -18.22 0.95 3.97
CA ALA A 83 -17.37 1.46 5.02
C ALA A 83 -17.95 1.14 6.39
N TRP A 84 -17.10 1.08 7.40
CA TRP A 84 -17.52 1.05 8.79
C TRP A 84 -17.51 2.47 9.37
N VAL A 85 -18.59 2.82 10.02
CA VAL A 85 -18.76 4.06 10.78
C VAL A 85 -18.71 3.71 12.26
N MET A 86 -17.81 4.32 12.99
CA MET A 86 -17.64 4.14 14.44
C MET A 86 -17.58 5.51 15.11
N ARG A 87 -18.59 5.82 15.95
CA ARG A 87 -18.67 7.13 16.63
C ARG A 87 -17.88 7.13 17.93
N ALA A 88 -17.22 8.23 18.23
CA ALA A 88 -16.57 8.43 19.53
C ALA A 88 -17.58 8.61 20.66
N GLY A 89 -18.73 9.21 20.35
CA GLY A 89 -19.87 9.42 21.24
C GLY A 89 -21.19 9.07 20.55
N ASP A 90 -22.29 9.66 20.99
CA ASP A 90 -23.64 9.33 20.50
C ASP A 90 -24.07 10.14 19.27
N SER A 91 -23.22 11.02 18.75
CA SER A 91 -23.57 11.91 17.64
C SER A 91 -22.48 12.04 16.58
N ASP A 92 -22.86 12.50 15.39
CA ASP A 92 -21.97 12.85 14.29
C ASP A 92 -21.30 14.23 14.45
N ALA A 93 -21.56 14.95 15.55
CA ALA A 93 -21.15 16.35 15.73
C ALA A 93 -19.65 16.55 15.98
N GLY A 94 -18.90 15.49 16.33
CA GLY A 94 -17.46 15.55 16.57
C GLY A 94 -16.62 15.60 15.28
N PRO A 95 -15.30 15.77 15.42
CA PRO A 95 -14.39 15.66 14.30
C PRO A 95 -14.38 14.23 13.72
N TRP A 96 -14.17 14.14 12.41
CA TRP A 96 -14.13 12.88 11.69
C TRP A 96 -12.72 12.53 11.24
N VAL A 97 -12.41 11.24 11.27
CA VAL A 97 -11.23 10.69 10.62
C VAL A 97 -11.64 9.71 9.53
N LEU A 98 -11.14 9.95 8.32
CA LEU A 98 -11.14 8.97 7.25
C LEU A 98 -9.91 8.09 7.43
N TYR A 99 -10.13 6.84 7.86
CA TYR A 99 -9.07 5.87 8.11
C TYR A 99 -8.85 4.97 6.91
N LEU A 100 -7.67 5.03 6.33
CA LEU A 100 -7.24 4.26 5.17
C LEU A 100 -6.28 3.16 5.62
N HIS A 101 -6.73 1.90 5.51
CA HIS A 101 -5.99 0.76 6.04
C HIS A 101 -4.82 0.32 5.15
N GLY A 102 -3.93 -0.50 5.72
CA GLY A 102 -2.74 -1.02 5.06
C GLY A 102 -3.00 -2.19 4.12
N ASN A 103 -1.91 -2.67 3.52
CA ASN A 103 -1.90 -3.85 2.66
C ASN A 103 -2.19 -5.13 3.44
N ALA A 104 -2.59 -6.20 2.75
CA ALA A 104 -2.88 -7.52 3.35
C ALA A 104 -3.81 -7.47 4.57
N SER A 105 -4.72 -6.50 4.63
CA SER A 105 -5.66 -6.30 5.73
C SER A 105 -7.06 -5.98 5.21
N SER A 106 -8.02 -5.79 6.10
CA SER A 106 -9.37 -5.34 5.80
C SER A 106 -9.88 -4.49 6.95
N VAL A 107 -11.00 -3.81 6.80
CA VAL A 107 -11.63 -3.08 7.92
C VAL A 107 -11.87 -3.96 9.15
N ALA A 108 -12.01 -5.28 8.97
CA ALA A 108 -12.24 -6.26 10.04
C ALA A 108 -10.95 -6.87 10.63
N SER A 109 -9.75 -6.42 10.21
CA SER A 109 -8.49 -6.90 10.77
C SER A 109 -8.25 -6.37 12.18
N GLN A 110 -7.70 -7.20 13.07
CA GLN A 110 -7.48 -6.82 14.47
C GLN A 110 -6.60 -5.58 14.63
N VAL A 111 -5.56 -5.45 13.80
CA VAL A 111 -4.70 -4.28 13.77
C VAL A 111 -5.49 -3.00 13.50
N ASN A 112 -6.43 -3.02 12.56
CA ASN A 112 -7.27 -1.88 12.24
C ASN A 112 -8.28 -1.58 13.35
N ILE A 113 -8.86 -2.62 13.96
CA ILE A 113 -9.75 -2.48 15.13
C ILE A 113 -9.01 -1.82 16.30
N ALA A 114 -7.73 -2.14 16.51
CA ALA A 114 -6.90 -1.47 17.51
C ALA A 114 -6.73 0.03 17.20
N HIS A 115 -6.48 0.39 15.94
CA HIS A 115 -6.43 1.80 15.51
C HIS A 115 -7.77 2.52 15.75
N TYR A 116 -8.90 1.91 15.39
CA TYR A 116 -10.21 2.51 15.63
C TYR A 116 -10.46 2.81 17.11
N ARG A 117 -10.02 1.91 17.99
CA ARG A 117 -10.12 2.14 19.45
C ARG A 117 -9.35 3.38 19.87
N VAL A 118 -8.09 3.51 19.43
CA VAL A 118 -7.25 4.67 19.75
C VAL A 118 -7.86 5.97 19.21
N LEU A 119 -8.32 5.95 17.94
CA LEU A 119 -8.93 7.12 17.31
C LEU A 119 -10.23 7.55 18.02
N ARG A 120 -11.09 6.59 18.36
CA ARG A 120 -12.30 6.87 19.14
C ARG A 120 -11.99 7.40 20.53
N ASN A 121 -11.00 6.83 21.20
CA ASN A 121 -10.53 7.34 22.50
C ASN A 121 -10.02 8.77 22.36
N ALA A 122 -9.36 9.10 21.26
CA ALA A 122 -8.95 10.48 20.96
C ALA A 122 -10.12 11.43 20.63
N GLY A 123 -11.36 10.95 20.61
CA GLY A 123 -12.57 11.74 20.39
C GLY A 123 -12.97 11.90 18.92
N LEU A 124 -12.45 11.05 18.03
CA LEU A 124 -12.73 11.09 16.59
C LEU A 124 -13.82 10.09 16.21
N ASN A 125 -14.79 10.53 15.43
CA ASN A 125 -15.64 9.64 14.66
C ASN A 125 -14.84 9.05 13.50
N VAL A 126 -14.93 7.73 13.27
CA VAL A 126 -14.12 7.03 12.28
C VAL A 126 -14.98 6.58 11.12
N LEU A 127 -14.60 6.88 9.89
CA LEU A 127 -15.04 6.22 8.67
C LEU A 127 -13.88 5.40 8.13
N ALA A 128 -14.05 4.08 8.06
CA ALA A 128 -13.07 3.15 7.50
C ALA A 128 -13.66 2.45 6.27
N PRO A 129 -13.32 2.88 5.04
CA PRO A 129 -13.78 2.22 3.82
C PRO A 129 -13.03 0.92 3.59
N GLU A 130 -13.73 -0.08 3.03
CA GLU A 130 -13.09 -1.25 2.45
C GLU A 130 -12.73 -0.96 1.00
N TYR A 131 -11.52 -1.31 0.58
CA TYR A 131 -11.10 -1.13 -0.81
C TYR A 131 -11.60 -2.26 -1.70
N ARG A 132 -11.77 -1.98 -2.99
CA ARG A 132 -11.99 -3.02 -3.99
C ARG A 132 -10.82 -4.01 -4.02
N GLY A 133 -11.17 -5.30 -4.07
CA GLY A 133 -10.22 -6.40 -4.01
C GLY A 133 -9.84 -6.81 -2.59
N PHE A 134 -10.17 -6.02 -1.56
CA PHE A 134 -9.95 -6.33 -0.14
C PHE A 134 -11.24 -6.76 0.54
N GLY A 135 -11.15 -7.43 1.68
CA GLY A 135 -12.28 -7.75 2.55
C GLY A 135 -13.47 -8.46 1.88
N GLY A 136 -13.25 -9.14 0.75
CA GLY A 136 -14.30 -9.79 -0.03
C GLY A 136 -15.02 -8.86 -1.01
N VAL A 137 -14.63 -7.57 -1.13
CA VAL A 137 -15.17 -6.66 -2.14
C VAL A 137 -14.63 -7.05 -3.52
N PRO A 138 -15.49 -7.27 -4.54
CA PRO A 138 -15.02 -7.63 -5.88
C PRO A 138 -14.17 -6.54 -6.53
N GLY A 139 -13.21 -6.97 -7.37
CA GLY A 139 -12.38 -6.08 -8.19
C GLY A 139 -10.90 -6.30 -8.03
N SER A 140 -10.11 -5.55 -8.81
CA SER A 140 -8.64 -5.60 -8.77
C SER A 140 -8.12 -4.31 -8.14
N PRO A 141 -7.33 -4.38 -7.06
CA PRO A 141 -6.84 -3.20 -6.33
C PRO A 141 -5.61 -2.62 -7.03
N THR A 142 -5.84 -1.80 -8.03
CA THR A 142 -4.80 -0.98 -8.64
C THR A 142 -4.64 0.35 -7.90
N GLU A 143 -3.53 1.06 -8.09
CA GLU A 143 -3.34 2.40 -7.52
C GLU A 143 -4.52 3.32 -7.81
N ALA A 144 -4.95 3.42 -9.09
CA ALA A 144 -6.08 4.25 -9.50
C ALA A 144 -7.41 3.84 -8.82
N VAL A 145 -7.59 2.53 -8.58
CA VAL A 145 -8.77 2.01 -7.87
C VAL A 145 -8.76 2.42 -6.41
N LEU A 146 -7.64 2.26 -5.71
CA LEU A 146 -7.51 2.65 -4.30
C LEU A 146 -7.68 4.17 -4.11
N GLN A 147 -7.13 4.96 -5.03
CA GLN A 147 -7.30 6.41 -5.06
C GLN A 147 -8.77 6.81 -5.25
N ALA A 148 -9.49 6.14 -6.16
CA ALA A 148 -10.91 6.38 -6.40
C ALA A 148 -11.78 5.95 -5.20
N ASP A 149 -11.43 4.85 -4.54
CA ASP A 149 -12.12 4.37 -3.34
C ASP A 149 -11.96 5.34 -2.16
N ALA A 150 -10.75 5.85 -1.95
CA ALA A 150 -10.49 6.87 -0.93
C ALA A 150 -11.21 8.20 -1.23
N GLN A 151 -11.25 8.60 -2.50
CA GLN A 151 -12.00 9.79 -2.91
C GLN A 151 -13.50 9.63 -2.64
N ALA A 152 -14.10 8.49 -3.02
CA ALA A 152 -15.53 8.23 -2.78
C ALA A 152 -15.86 8.25 -1.28
N ALA A 153 -14.98 7.70 -0.43
CA ALA A 153 -15.17 7.74 1.02
C ALA A 153 -15.05 9.16 1.60
N PHE A 154 -14.13 9.98 1.08
CA PHE A 154 -14.05 11.40 1.44
C PHE A 154 -15.31 12.17 1.02
N ASP A 155 -15.79 11.94 -0.21
CA ASP A 155 -16.99 12.56 -0.74
C ASP A 155 -18.24 12.11 0.04
N TYR A 156 -18.30 10.86 0.49
CA TYR A 156 -19.35 10.36 1.38
C TYR A 156 -19.40 11.15 2.70
N LEU A 157 -18.26 11.41 3.34
CA LEU A 157 -18.22 12.27 4.53
C LEU A 157 -18.69 13.68 4.23
N ARG A 158 -18.20 14.28 3.14
CA ARG A 158 -18.53 15.65 2.76
C ARG A 158 -20.00 15.81 2.37
N ASP A 159 -20.50 14.96 1.48
CA ASP A 159 -21.77 15.16 0.80
C ASP A 159 -22.95 14.45 1.49
N THR A 160 -22.71 13.23 1.99
CA THR A 160 -23.75 12.43 2.65
C THR A 160 -23.83 12.73 4.15
N ARG A 161 -22.69 12.72 4.84
CA ARG A 161 -22.62 13.01 6.28
C ARG A 161 -22.54 14.52 6.58
N ARG A 162 -22.40 15.36 5.55
CA ARG A 162 -22.34 16.83 5.67
C ARG A 162 -21.20 17.32 6.56
N VAL A 163 -20.09 16.56 6.59
CA VAL A 163 -18.88 16.92 7.32
C VAL A 163 -18.07 17.91 6.46
N PRO A 164 -17.80 19.12 6.93
CA PRO A 164 -16.98 20.04 6.16
C PRO A 164 -15.57 19.50 5.95
N PRO A 165 -14.93 19.70 4.79
CA PRO A 165 -13.58 19.22 4.52
C PRO A 165 -12.56 19.59 5.59
N HIS A 166 -12.62 20.83 6.09
CA HIS A 166 -11.74 21.31 7.19
C HIS A 166 -12.06 20.71 8.57
N SER A 167 -13.03 19.80 8.67
CA SER A 167 -13.33 18.99 9.85
C SER A 167 -13.01 17.51 9.65
N ILE A 168 -12.43 17.13 8.51
CA ILE A 168 -12.03 15.75 8.19
C ILE A 168 -10.52 15.63 8.37
N VAL A 169 -10.10 14.75 9.23
CA VAL A 169 -8.71 14.28 9.35
C VAL A 169 -8.53 13.07 8.44
N ILE A 170 -7.44 13.00 7.67
CA ILE A 170 -7.12 11.81 6.87
C ILE A 170 -6.02 11.03 7.61
N TYR A 171 -6.32 9.79 7.96
CA TYR A 171 -5.36 8.87 8.55
C TYR A 171 -5.02 7.78 7.54
N GLY A 172 -3.74 7.56 7.29
CA GLY A 172 -3.27 6.46 6.49
C GLY A 172 -2.23 5.61 7.22
N TRP A 173 -2.42 4.29 7.20
CA TRP A 173 -1.46 3.33 7.73
C TRP A 173 -0.83 2.52 6.61
N SER A 174 0.51 2.44 6.56
CA SER A 174 1.26 1.63 5.57
C SER A 174 0.88 1.98 4.13
N LEU A 175 0.37 1.07 3.31
CA LEU A 175 -0.19 1.34 1.98
C LEU A 175 -1.24 2.46 2.03
N GLY A 176 -2.11 2.45 3.05
CA GLY A 176 -3.11 3.49 3.25
C GLY A 176 -2.50 4.88 3.46
N ALA A 177 -1.26 4.99 3.96
CA ALA A 177 -0.56 6.27 4.06
C ALA A 177 -0.20 6.83 2.68
N ALA A 178 0.19 5.99 1.73
CA ALA A 178 0.43 6.43 0.35
C ALA A 178 -0.87 6.88 -0.33
N VAL A 179 -1.98 6.15 -0.11
CA VAL A 179 -3.32 6.54 -0.58
C VAL A 179 -3.77 7.86 0.07
N ALA A 180 -3.49 8.05 1.36
CA ALA A 180 -3.80 9.28 2.09
C ALA A 180 -3.06 10.49 1.55
N VAL A 181 -1.78 10.35 1.21
CA VAL A 181 -0.96 11.42 0.61
C VAL A 181 -1.51 11.79 -0.77
N ASP A 182 -1.86 10.81 -1.60
CA ASP A 182 -2.47 11.09 -2.90
C ASP A 182 -3.81 11.83 -2.73
N LEU A 183 -4.71 11.33 -1.88
CA LEU A 183 -5.99 11.98 -1.62
C LEU A 183 -5.82 13.42 -1.14
N ALA A 184 -4.96 13.66 -0.15
CA ALA A 184 -4.74 14.98 0.43
C ALA A 184 -4.06 15.96 -0.54
N SER A 185 -3.40 15.50 -1.59
CA SER A 185 -2.90 16.36 -2.66
C SER A 185 -4.01 16.98 -3.53
N ARG A 186 -5.22 16.40 -3.46
CA ARG A 186 -6.40 16.80 -4.27
C ARG A 186 -7.53 17.42 -3.44
N VAL A 187 -7.58 17.12 -2.14
CA VAL A 187 -8.61 17.65 -1.23
C VAL A 187 -7.96 18.38 -0.05
N PRO A 188 -8.58 19.42 0.54
CA PRO A 188 -8.06 20.17 1.67
C PRO A 188 -8.55 19.56 3.01
N PRO A 189 -7.86 18.54 3.61
CA PRO A 189 -8.25 18.01 4.90
C PRO A 189 -7.91 19.01 6.03
N ALA A 190 -8.53 18.81 7.21
CA ALA A 190 -8.18 19.55 8.42
C ALA A 190 -6.72 19.29 8.85
N ALA A 191 -6.34 18.02 8.83
CA ALA A 191 -5.02 17.54 9.19
C ALA A 191 -4.80 16.14 8.60
N MET A 192 -3.57 15.66 8.64
CA MET A 192 -3.21 14.30 8.26
C MET A 192 -2.48 13.58 9.38
N ILE A 193 -2.63 12.26 9.41
CA ILE A 193 -1.84 11.36 10.25
C ILE A 193 -1.32 10.24 9.34
N LEU A 194 -0.01 10.09 9.25
CA LEU A 194 0.66 9.11 8.40
C LEU A 194 1.48 8.17 9.27
N GLU A 195 1.08 6.91 9.33
CA GLU A 195 1.77 5.88 10.11
C GLU A 195 2.43 4.85 9.21
N GLY A 196 3.73 4.59 9.44
CA GLY A 196 4.52 3.64 8.65
C GLY A 196 4.49 3.97 7.15
N ALA A 197 4.62 5.26 6.80
CA ALA A 197 4.38 5.75 5.44
C ALA A 197 5.58 5.50 4.52
N PRO A 198 5.39 4.85 3.34
CA PRO A 198 6.42 4.73 2.32
C PRO A 198 6.57 6.04 1.53
N ALA A 199 7.81 6.45 1.25
CA ALA A 199 8.09 7.59 0.39
C ALA A 199 7.77 7.27 -1.09
N SER A 200 8.03 6.02 -1.51
CA SER A 200 7.66 5.48 -2.82
C SER A 200 7.62 3.96 -2.73
N LEU A 201 6.50 3.35 -3.12
CA LEU A 201 6.40 1.89 -3.14
C LEU A 201 7.29 1.26 -4.20
N VAL A 202 7.47 1.89 -5.35
CA VAL A 202 8.40 1.43 -6.39
C VAL A 202 9.85 1.42 -5.88
N ASP A 203 10.26 2.46 -5.16
CA ASP A 203 11.61 2.53 -4.59
C ASP A 203 11.83 1.47 -3.52
N LEU A 204 10.82 1.26 -2.67
CA LEU A 204 10.84 0.24 -1.63
C LEU A 204 10.95 -1.17 -2.25
N ALA A 205 10.13 -1.47 -3.27
CA ALA A 205 10.19 -2.71 -4.03
C ALA A 205 11.53 -2.88 -4.75
N GLY A 206 12.08 -1.80 -5.33
CA GLY A 206 13.39 -1.80 -6.00
C GLY A 206 14.54 -2.17 -5.09
N ARG A 207 14.49 -1.79 -3.81
CA ARG A 207 15.49 -2.23 -2.81
C ARG A 207 15.40 -3.72 -2.49
N ARG A 208 14.19 -4.27 -2.51
CA ARG A 208 13.93 -5.70 -2.29
C ARG A 208 14.35 -6.56 -3.49
N TYR A 209 14.23 -6.01 -4.70
CA TYR A 209 14.49 -6.70 -5.97
C TYR A 209 15.49 -5.90 -6.84
N PRO A 210 16.76 -5.73 -6.41
CA PRO A 210 17.71 -4.80 -7.02
C PRO A 210 18.10 -5.16 -8.45
N PHE A 211 17.92 -6.43 -8.87
CA PHE A 211 18.24 -6.90 -10.22
C PHE A 211 17.11 -6.68 -11.24
N PHE A 212 15.96 -6.17 -10.80
CA PHE A 212 14.81 -5.91 -11.67
C PHE A 212 14.58 -4.41 -11.81
N PRO A 213 14.49 -3.86 -13.03
CA PRO A 213 14.22 -2.45 -13.25
C PRO A 213 12.74 -2.12 -13.04
N LEU A 214 12.25 -2.28 -11.82
CA LEU A 214 10.83 -2.19 -11.46
C LEU A 214 10.19 -0.86 -11.88
N ARG A 215 10.93 0.24 -11.81
CA ARG A 215 10.45 1.57 -12.24
C ARG A 215 10.00 1.62 -13.71
N LEU A 216 10.49 0.72 -14.59
CA LEU A 216 10.09 0.66 -15.98
C LEU A 216 8.80 -0.16 -16.20
N PHE A 217 8.44 -1.02 -15.28
CA PHE A 217 7.39 -2.02 -15.46
C PHE A 217 6.24 -1.89 -14.46
N MET A 218 6.48 -1.33 -13.27
CA MET A 218 5.42 -1.12 -12.29
C MET A 218 4.50 0.01 -12.73
N ARG A 219 3.19 -0.27 -12.69
CA ARG A 219 2.11 0.68 -12.97
C ARG A 219 1.70 1.47 -11.72
N SER A 220 1.89 0.86 -10.54
CA SER A 220 1.59 1.46 -9.25
C SER A 220 2.86 2.07 -8.68
N SER A 221 2.95 3.39 -8.71
CA SER A 221 4.12 4.12 -8.20
C SER A 221 3.98 4.49 -6.75
N PHE A 222 2.76 4.84 -6.33
CA PHE A 222 2.47 5.44 -5.02
C PHE A 222 3.59 6.41 -4.61
N ASP A 223 3.81 7.41 -5.47
CA ASP A 223 4.91 8.38 -5.33
C ASP A 223 4.54 9.46 -4.29
N SER A 224 4.52 9.03 -3.02
CA SER A 224 4.21 9.91 -1.90
C SER A 224 5.18 11.08 -1.80
N ILE A 225 6.46 10.87 -2.15
CA ILE A 225 7.50 11.91 -2.05
C ILE A 225 7.22 13.09 -2.98
N ARG A 226 6.62 12.83 -4.14
CA ARG A 226 6.23 13.88 -5.08
C ARG A 226 5.02 14.66 -4.58
N ASN A 227 4.02 13.94 -4.08
CA ASN A 227 2.74 14.53 -3.71
C ASN A 227 2.79 15.28 -2.37
N ILE A 228 3.60 14.81 -1.39
CA ILE A 228 3.67 15.39 -0.04
C ILE A 228 4.05 16.87 -0.05
N SER A 229 4.89 17.29 -1.00
CA SER A 229 5.34 18.68 -1.13
C SER A 229 4.23 19.66 -1.56
N THR A 230 3.10 19.16 -2.10
CA THR A 230 1.96 19.99 -2.50
C THR A 230 0.97 20.22 -1.34
N ILE A 231 1.05 19.39 -0.30
CA ILE A 231 0.11 19.40 0.83
C ILE A 231 0.50 20.53 1.82
N ARG A 232 -0.50 21.32 2.20
CA ARG A 232 -0.35 22.42 3.17
C ARG A 232 -1.00 22.13 4.52
N ALA A 233 -1.87 21.11 4.57
CA ALA A 233 -2.46 20.66 5.82
C ALA A 233 -1.38 20.23 6.81
N PRO A 234 -1.60 20.41 8.13
CA PRO A 234 -0.71 19.88 9.15
C PRO A 234 -0.62 18.35 9.09
N ILE A 235 0.59 17.79 9.30
CA ILE A 235 0.84 16.35 9.20
C ILE A 235 1.54 15.82 10.44
N LEU A 236 0.94 14.83 11.09
CA LEU A 236 1.58 14.00 12.09
C LEU A 236 2.15 12.74 11.44
N PHE A 237 3.45 12.55 11.54
CA PHE A 237 4.14 11.32 11.15
C PHE A 237 4.33 10.44 12.38
N LEU A 238 3.89 9.19 12.28
CA LEU A 238 4.06 8.15 13.27
C LEU A 238 4.85 7.01 12.63
N HIS A 239 5.97 6.59 13.21
CA HIS A 239 6.76 5.54 12.58
C HIS A 239 7.51 4.71 13.63
N SER A 240 7.41 3.39 13.54
CA SER A 240 8.18 2.50 14.43
C SER A 240 9.67 2.51 14.06
N THR A 241 10.53 2.63 15.07
CA THR A 241 11.98 2.48 14.90
C THR A 241 12.38 1.09 14.45
N ASP A 242 11.53 0.10 14.77
CA ASP A 242 11.76 -1.32 14.54
C ASP A 242 10.98 -1.84 13.32
N ASP A 243 10.49 -0.93 12.46
CA ASP A 243 9.71 -1.29 11.27
C ASP A 243 10.57 -2.04 10.25
N GLU A 244 10.32 -3.34 10.13
CA GLU A 244 11.02 -4.26 9.25
C GLU A 244 10.45 -4.30 7.82
N VAL A 245 9.27 -3.72 7.61
CA VAL A 245 8.58 -3.67 6.32
C VAL A 245 8.88 -2.36 5.59
N ILE A 246 8.65 -1.25 6.28
CA ILE A 246 8.91 0.10 5.77
C ILE A 246 9.89 0.79 6.72
N PRO A 247 11.19 0.81 6.40
CA PRO A 247 12.19 1.41 7.27
C PRO A 247 11.84 2.86 7.64
N ILE A 248 12.07 3.25 8.90
CA ILE A 248 11.78 4.61 9.42
C ILE A 248 12.41 5.72 8.57
N SER A 249 13.46 5.41 7.81
CA SER A 249 14.07 6.35 6.86
C SER A 249 13.10 6.81 5.77
N GLU A 250 12.09 6.02 5.41
CA GLU A 250 11.06 6.40 4.44
C GLU A 250 10.14 7.49 5.02
N GLY A 251 9.66 7.30 6.24
CA GLY A 251 8.86 8.33 6.93
C GLY A 251 9.65 9.61 7.17
N ARG A 252 10.94 9.51 7.53
CA ARG A 252 11.83 10.67 7.68
C ARG A 252 12.07 11.41 6.36
N ARG A 253 12.14 10.69 5.22
CA ARG A 253 12.20 11.31 3.89
C ARG A 253 10.93 12.13 3.60
N LEU A 254 9.75 11.56 3.84
CA LEU A 254 8.49 12.28 3.65
C LEU A 254 8.37 13.50 4.55
N HIS A 255 8.74 13.37 5.83
CA HIS A 255 8.74 14.46 6.79
C HIS A 255 9.60 15.63 6.33
N LYS A 256 10.78 15.36 5.76
CA LYS A 256 11.69 16.39 5.24
C LYS A 256 11.11 17.17 4.06
N GLU A 257 10.32 16.51 3.20
CA GLU A 257 9.75 17.12 1.99
C GLU A 257 8.38 17.78 2.24
N ALA A 258 7.75 17.52 3.39
CA ALA A 258 6.47 18.14 3.75
C ALA A 258 6.60 19.67 3.92
N ARG A 259 5.60 20.42 3.47
CA ARG A 259 5.62 21.89 3.43
C ARG A 259 4.68 22.56 4.44
N GLY A 260 3.73 21.82 4.99
CA GLY A 260 2.86 22.29 6.07
C GLY A 260 3.53 22.18 7.44
N PRO A 261 2.82 22.52 8.53
CA PRO A 261 3.25 22.20 9.88
C PRO A 261 3.39 20.69 10.06
N THR A 262 4.49 20.22 10.64
CA THR A 262 4.73 18.79 10.83
C THR A 262 5.20 18.45 12.23
N GLN A 263 4.83 17.24 12.67
CA GLN A 263 5.38 16.61 13.86
C GLN A 263 5.76 15.17 13.50
N PHE A 264 6.90 14.68 14.01
CA PHE A 264 7.35 13.31 13.84
C PHE A 264 7.48 12.65 15.21
N VAL A 265 6.81 11.52 15.38
CA VAL A 265 6.81 10.74 16.64
C VAL A 265 7.27 9.33 16.33
N GLU A 266 8.29 8.88 17.04
CA GLU A 266 8.82 7.53 16.95
C GLU A 266 8.01 6.58 17.81
N LEU A 267 7.69 5.42 17.26
CA LEU A 267 6.99 4.32 17.91
C LEU A 267 7.94 3.12 18.03
N HIS A 268 7.51 2.09 18.76
CA HIS A 268 8.18 0.81 18.90
C HIS A 268 7.21 -0.33 18.63
N GLY A 269 7.74 -1.51 18.21
CA GLY A 269 6.93 -2.72 18.08
C GLY A 269 6.79 -3.25 16.67
N GLY A 270 7.68 -2.86 15.74
CA GLY A 270 7.65 -3.31 14.35
C GLY A 270 6.49 -2.74 13.54
N HIS A 271 6.32 -3.22 12.30
CA HIS A 271 5.29 -2.69 11.38
C HIS A 271 3.86 -2.98 11.82
N MET A 272 3.61 -4.21 12.26
CA MET A 272 2.26 -4.66 12.65
C MET A 272 1.97 -4.47 14.13
N GLY A 273 2.99 -4.50 14.98
CA GLY A 273 2.86 -4.48 16.43
C GLY A 273 2.95 -3.08 17.05
N ALA A 274 3.29 -2.05 16.28
CA ALA A 274 3.44 -0.68 16.79
C ALA A 274 2.17 -0.16 17.46
N ILE A 275 1.01 -0.45 16.90
CA ILE A 275 -0.29 -0.04 17.45
C ILE A 275 -0.56 -0.67 18.82
N GLU A 276 -0.09 -1.89 19.09
CA GLU A 276 -0.29 -2.56 20.37
C GLU A 276 0.76 -2.12 21.41
N GLN A 277 2.03 -2.06 21.01
CA GLN A 277 3.12 -1.75 21.90
C GLN A 277 3.23 -0.26 22.24
N SER A 278 2.84 0.60 21.31
CA SER A 278 2.93 2.05 21.44
C SER A 278 1.56 2.75 21.52
N ALA A 279 0.46 2.03 21.83
CA ALA A 279 -0.90 2.56 21.81
C ALA A 279 -1.05 3.86 22.62
N GLY A 280 -0.45 3.93 23.81
CA GLY A 280 -0.50 5.12 24.68
C GLY A 280 0.26 6.32 24.08
N ILE A 281 1.44 6.07 23.49
CA ILE A 281 2.23 7.11 22.81
C ILE A 281 1.46 7.62 21.59
N LEU A 282 0.89 6.73 20.81
CA LEU A 282 0.11 7.04 19.61
C LEU A 282 -1.12 7.88 19.98
N GLU A 283 -1.91 7.46 20.97
CA GLU A 283 -3.08 8.22 21.43
C GLU A 283 -2.70 9.62 21.94
N GLN A 284 -1.65 9.71 22.76
CA GLN A 284 -1.17 10.98 23.27
C GLN A 284 -0.68 11.91 22.16
N ALA A 285 0.08 11.38 21.19
CA ALA A 285 0.56 12.15 20.05
C ALA A 285 -0.60 12.68 19.20
N ILE A 286 -1.60 11.84 18.92
CA ILE A 286 -2.81 12.25 18.18
C ILE A 286 -3.56 13.36 18.92
N ARG A 287 -3.83 13.19 20.22
CA ARG A 287 -4.52 14.20 21.03
C ARG A 287 -3.77 15.52 21.06
N ALA A 288 -2.46 15.51 21.30
CA ALA A 288 -1.63 16.71 21.34
C ALA A 288 -1.59 17.43 20.00
N PHE A 289 -1.39 16.68 18.91
CA PHE A 289 -1.35 17.21 17.56
C PHE A 289 -2.70 17.81 17.14
N LEU A 290 -3.80 17.11 17.36
CA LEU A 290 -5.14 17.60 17.04
C LEU A 290 -5.59 18.73 17.97
N GLY A 291 -5.11 18.80 19.19
CA GLY A 291 -5.32 19.95 20.08
C GLY A 291 -4.71 21.24 19.53
N THR A 292 -3.62 21.11 18.78
CA THR A 292 -2.92 22.26 18.16
C THR A 292 -3.45 22.57 16.76
N TYR A 293 -3.64 21.55 15.92
CA TYR A 293 -3.86 21.67 14.49
C TYR A 293 -5.18 21.06 14.00
N GLY A 294 -5.90 20.35 14.86
CA GLY A 294 -7.11 19.61 14.47
C GLY A 294 -8.32 20.52 14.24
N PRO A 295 -9.43 19.90 13.80
CA PRO A 295 -10.69 20.58 13.62
C PRO A 295 -11.17 21.19 14.96
N ARG A 296 -11.55 22.46 14.91
CA ARG A 296 -12.14 23.13 16.08
C ARG A 296 -13.63 22.76 16.16
N PRO A 297 -14.18 22.46 17.33
CA PRO A 297 -15.62 22.31 17.50
C PRO A 297 -16.33 23.57 16.98
N ARG A 298 -17.43 23.41 16.28
CA ARG A 298 -18.31 24.56 15.96
C ARG A 298 -18.85 25.09 17.29
N MET A 299 -18.56 26.34 17.59
CA MET A 299 -19.25 27.10 18.63
C MET A 299 -20.72 27.32 18.23
#